data_e300969f5a328d540cdc9b8e4ca7bd0a
#
_entry.id   e300969f5a328d540cdc9b8e4ca7bd0a
#
_cell.length_a   1.000
_cell.length_b   1.000
_cell.length_c   1.000
_cell.angle_alpha   90.00
_cell.angle_beta   90.00
_cell.angle_gamma   90.00
#
_symmetry.space_group_name_H-M   'P 1'
#
loop_
_entity.id
_entity.type
_entity.pdbx_description
1 polymer ?
#
loop_
_entity_poly.entity_id
_entity_poly.type
_entity_poly.pdbx_seq_one_letter_code
_entity_poly.pdbx_strand_id
1 'polypeptide(L)'
;MIFYEKPEKQKRLSKAEFEYINKDEVVVEEVVKQEKVSWVKLLKYKQTWAFVCGKLLTDGVWWFFLFWLPKYLEAQYGMLKTEITIPLAVLYSMTMFGSIGGGYFPMYFINKGYKPYDGRMKAMLLIAFFPLLVLLAQPLGYISYWVPVILIGIGASAHQAWSANLFTTVSDMFPKKATASVVGIGGMAGGIGGVIITK
;
A
#
# COMPACT_ATOMS: atom_id res chain seq x y z
N MET A 1 -11.04 -17.14 -16.52
CA MET A 1 -12.03 -16.02 -16.51
C MET A 1 -13.43 -16.56 -16.78
N ILE A 2 -13.86 -17.55 -16.02
CA ILE A 2 -15.16 -18.24 -16.26
C ILE A 2 -16.33 -17.50 -15.58
N PHE A 3 -16.07 -16.57 -14.66
CA PHE A 3 -17.11 -15.92 -13.84
C PHE A 3 -17.17 -14.39 -13.97
N TYR A 4 -16.32 -13.77 -14.79
CA TYR A 4 -16.34 -12.32 -14.98
C TYR A 4 -17.14 -11.97 -16.23
N GLU A 5 -18.22 -11.24 -16.04
CA GLU A 5 -19.02 -10.61 -17.10
C GLU A 5 -19.07 -9.10 -16.85
N LYS A 6 -19.12 -8.34 -17.93
CA LYS A 6 -19.30 -6.89 -17.82
C LYS A 6 -20.68 -6.57 -17.21
N PRO A 7 -20.84 -5.45 -16.48
CA PRO A 7 -22.13 -5.08 -15.85
C PRO A 7 -23.31 -5.14 -16.79
N GLU A 8 -23.15 -4.75 -18.07
CA GLU A 8 -24.22 -4.76 -19.09
C GLU A 8 -24.69 -6.18 -19.44
N LYS A 9 -23.87 -7.19 -19.23
CA LYS A 9 -24.17 -8.60 -19.53
C LYS A 9 -24.53 -9.43 -18.30
N GLN A 10 -24.32 -8.88 -17.10
CA GLN A 10 -24.52 -9.58 -15.84
C GLN A 10 -26.00 -9.68 -15.48
N LYS A 11 -26.58 -10.88 -15.67
CA LYS A 11 -28.02 -11.15 -15.41
C LYS A 11 -28.44 -11.06 -13.93
N ARG A 12 -27.47 -11.10 -13.00
CA ARG A 12 -27.74 -11.06 -11.55
C ARG A 12 -27.76 -9.64 -10.99
N LEU A 13 -27.40 -8.65 -11.79
CA LEU A 13 -27.35 -7.25 -11.37
C LEU A 13 -28.77 -6.67 -11.33
N SER A 14 -29.14 -6.04 -10.22
CA SER A 14 -30.41 -5.31 -10.15
C SER A 14 -30.32 -3.99 -10.94
N LYS A 15 -31.47 -3.47 -11.36
CA LYS A 15 -31.49 -2.17 -12.06
C LYS A 15 -30.89 -1.03 -11.24
N ALA A 16 -31.14 -1.01 -9.93
CA ALA A 16 -30.61 -0.01 -9.02
C ALA A 16 -29.07 -0.10 -8.89
N GLU A 17 -28.52 -1.31 -8.83
CA GLU A 17 -27.07 -1.53 -8.83
C GLU A 17 -26.43 -1.13 -10.16
N PHE A 18 -27.08 -1.45 -11.28
CA PHE A 18 -26.62 -1.06 -12.60
C PHE A 18 -26.58 0.46 -12.76
N GLU A 19 -27.64 1.17 -12.35
CA GLU A 19 -27.69 2.63 -12.34
C GLU A 19 -26.64 3.23 -11.40
N TYR A 20 -26.42 2.62 -10.22
CA TYR A 20 -25.38 3.06 -9.27
C TYR A 20 -23.97 2.91 -9.86
N ILE A 21 -23.68 1.79 -10.53
CA ILE A 21 -22.40 1.54 -11.18
C ILE A 21 -22.15 2.54 -12.33
N ASN A 22 -23.20 2.79 -13.13
CA ASN A 22 -23.09 3.67 -14.31
C ASN A 22 -23.31 5.15 -14.01
N LYS A 23 -23.69 5.49 -12.77
CA LYS A 23 -23.92 6.89 -12.38
C LYS A 23 -22.72 7.80 -12.64
N ASP A 24 -21.50 7.23 -12.55
CA ASP A 24 -20.25 7.92 -12.87
C ASP A 24 -19.90 7.87 -14.37
N GLU A 25 -20.50 6.96 -15.16
CA GLU A 25 -20.19 6.81 -16.59
C GLU A 25 -20.85 7.88 -17.45
N VAL A 26 -22.01 8.39 -17.08
CA VAL A 26 -22.68 9.50 -17.77
C VAL A 26 -21.80 10.76 -17.76
N VAL A 27 -20.96 10.91 -16.74
CA VAL A 27 -19.91 11.96 -16.67
C VAL A 27 -18.70 11.59 -17.54
N VAL A 28 -18.52 10.31 -17.87
CA VAL A 28 -17.32 9.78 -18.57
C VAL A 28 -17.49 9.84 -20.09
N GLU A 29 -18.71 9.79 -20.64
CA GLU A 29 -18.90 9.90 -22.11
C GLU A 29 -18.47 11.27 -22.67
N GLU A 30 -18.63 12.35 -21.91
CA GLU A 30 -18.04 13.65 -22.29
C GLU A 30 -16.51 13.70 -22.11
N VAL A 31 -15.94 12.78 -21.30
CA VAL A 31 -14.50 12.70 -20.97
C VAL A 31 -13.73 11.78 -21.92
N VAL A 32 -14.39 10.84 -22.61
CA VAL A 32 -13.75 9.83 -23.49
C VAL A 32 -13.06 10.45 -24.73
N LYS A 33 -13.38 11.68 -25.10
CA LYS A 33 -12.64 12.45 -26.13
C LYS A 33 -11.34 13.09 -25.61
N GLN A 34 -10.97 12.90 -24.35
CA GLN A 34 -9.77 13.50 -23.79
C GLN A 34 -8.54 12.62 -24.09
N GLU A 35 -7.56 13.21 -24.76
CA GLU A 35 -6.27 12.59 -25.09
C GLU A 35 -5.60 11.92 -23.89
N LYS A 36 -4.98 10.75 -24.13
CA LYS A 36 -4.13 10.08 -23.14
C LYS A 36 -3.04 11.03 -22.66
N VAL A 37 -2.89 11.19 -21.35
CA VAL A 37 -1.84 12.06 -20.81
C VAL A 37 -0.50 11.39 -21.02
N SER A 38 0.40 12.04 -21.77
CA SER A 38 1.76 11.53 -22.02
C SER A 38 2.54 11.39 -20.71
N TRP A 39 3.29 10.30 -20.56
CA TRP A 39 4.15 10.05 -19.41
C TRP A 39 5.16 11.19 -19.17
N VAL A 40 5.74 11.74 -20.24
CA VAL A 40 6.67 12.88 -20.16
C VAL A 40 5.98 14.10 -19.52
N LYS A 41 4.68 14.31 -19.81
CA LYS A 41 3.90 15.40 -19.19
C LYS A 41 3.68 15.11 -17.69
N LEU A 42 3.44 13.86 -17.31
CA LEU A 42 3.25 13.47 -15.91
C LEU A 42 4.50 13.67 -15.07
N LEU A 43 5.68 13.43 -15.64
CA LEU A 43 6.97 13.64 -14.97
C LEU A 43 7.29 15.11 -14.69
N LYS A 44 6.55 16.07 -15.27
CA LYS A 44 6.70 17.50 -14.96
C LYS A 44 5.98 17.92 -13.67
N TYR A 45 5.08 17.10 -13.14
CA TYR A 45 4.33 17.42 -11.92
C TYR A 45 5.12 17.05 -10.66
N LYS A 46 5.22 17.96 -9.71
CA LYS A 46 5.86 17.71 -8.41
C LYS A 46 5.20 16.57 -7.63
N GLN A 47 3.88 16.42 -7.79
CA GLN A 47 3.10 15.35 -7.15
C GLN A 47 3.52 13.96 -7.65
N THR A 48 3.87 13.82 -8.93
CA THR A 48 4.41 12.57 -9.47
C THR A 48 5.71 12.21 -8.77
N TRP A 49 6.62 13.16 -8.62
CA TRP A 49 7.90 12.92 -7.94
C TRP A 49 7.74 12.65 -6.44
N ALA A 50 6.81 13.32 -5.77
CA ALA A 50 6.49 13.02 -4.36
C ALA A 50 6.03 11.55 -4.21
N PHE A 51 5.17 11.07 -5.11
CA PHE A 51 4.73 9.67 -5.13
C PHE A 51 5.89 8.72 -5.47
N VAL A 52 6.69 9.04 -6.49
CA VAL A 52 7.88 8.27 -6.91
C VAL A 52 8.86 8.10 -5.76
N CYS A 53 9.24 9.20 -5.09
CA CYS A 53 10.14 9.16 -3.93
C CYS A 53 9.53 8.37 -2.77
N GLY A 54 8.24 8.56 -2.49
CA GLY A 54 7.53 7.79 -1.48
C GLY A 54 7.60 6.29 -1.75
N LYS A 55 7.33 5.85 -2.98
CA LYS A 55 7.40 4.44 -3.38
C LYS A 55 8.83 3.90 -3.36
N LEU A 56 9.80 4.64 -3.90
CA LEU A 56 11.20 4.25 -3.90
C LEU A 56 11.70 3.90 -2.49
N LEU A 57 11.44 4.82 -1.54
CA LEU A 57 11.95 4.69 -0.17
C LEU A 57 11.18 3.61 0.62
N THR A 58 9.87 3.57 0.52
CA THR A 58 9.06 2.65 1.33
C THR A 58 9.11 1.22 0.83
N ASP A 59 9.03 0.99 -0.47
CA ASP A 59 9.05 -0.36 -1.01
C ASP A 59 10.42 -1.03 -0.82
N GLY A 60 11.51 -0.24 -0.79
CA GLY A 60 12.83 -0.75 -0.42
C GLY A 60 12.83 -1.39 0.97
N VAL A 61 12.20 -0.74 1.96
CA VAL A 61 12.06 -1.29 3.31
C VAL A 61 11.23 -2.59 3.32
N TRP A 62 10.18 -2.66 2.51
CA TRP A 62 9.35 -3.86 2.38
C TRP A 62 10.16 -5.05 1.84
N TRP A 63 10.91 -4.83 0.75
CA TRP A 63 11.77 -5.86 0.17
C TRP A 63 12.86 -6.31 1.13
N PHE A 64 13.43 -5.39 1.92
CA PHE A 64 14.37 -5.72 2.98
C PHE A 64 13.76 -6.71 3.97
N PHE A 65 12.60 -6.41 4.55
CA PHE A 65 11.94 -7.33 5.50
C PHE A 65 11.62 -8.69 4.88
N LEU A 66 11.19 -8.71 3.63
CA LEU A 66 10.84 -9.95 2.94
C LEU A 66 12.04 -10.91 2.83
N PHE A 67 13.22 -10.38 2.51
CA PHE A 67 14.40 -11.22 2.26
C PHE A 67 15.28 -11.42 3.49
N TRP A 68 15.34 -10.45 4.39
CA TRP A 68 16.25 -10.47 5.54
C TRP A 68 15.63 -11.07 6.80
N LEU A 69 14.33 -10.99 6.99
CA LEU A 69 13.70 -11.53 8.19
C LEU A 69 13.91 -13.05 8.37
N PRO A 70 13.76 -13.90 7.33
CA PRO A 70 14.08 -15.32 7.47
C PRO A 70 15.53 -15.54 7.89
N LYS A 71 16.47 -14.85 7.27
CA LYS A 71 17.90 -14.93 7.58
C LYS A 71 18.22 -14.44 8.99
N TYR A 72 17.53 -13.39 9.45
CA TYR A 72 17.66 -12.88 10.81
C TYR A 72 17.24 -13.93 11.85
N LEU A 73 16.11 -14.59 11.66
CA LEU A 73 15.62 -15.63 12.53
C LEU A 73 16.55 -16.85 12.56
N GLU A 74 17.07 -17.26 11.41
CA GLU A 74 18.06 -18.33 11.31
C GLU A 74 19.37 -17.96 12.02
N ALA A 75 19.93 -16.78 11.75
CA ALA A 75 21.22 -16.36 12.31
C ALA A 75 21.17 -16.04 13.81
N GLN A 76 20.09 -15.40 14.29
CA GLN A 76 19.98 -14.93 15.66
C GLN A 76 19.46 -16.00 16.61
N TYR A 77 18.60 -16.90 16.14
CA TYR A 77 17.91 -17.89 16.98
C TYR A 77 18.20 -19.33 16.59
N GLY A 78 19.04 -19.57 15.56
CA GLY A 78 19.38 -20.91 15.10
C GLY A 78 18.18 -21.69 14.53
N MET A 79 17.12 -21.00 14.09
CA MET A 79 15.89 -21.62 13.63
C MET A 79 16.10 -22.39 12.32
N LEU A 80 15.54 -23.59 12.22
CA LEU A 80 15.46 -24.34 10.98
C LEU A 80 14.42 -23.69 10.03
N LYS A 81 14.57 -23.91 8.72
CA LYS A 81 13.64 -23.35 7.70
C LYS A 81 12.18 -23.73 7.94
N THR A 82 11.93 -24.91 8.50
CA THR A 82 10.57 -25.38 8.88
C THR A 82 10.01 -24.61 10.07
N GLU A 83 10.84 -24.22 11.03
CA GLU A 83 10.43 -23.49 12.22
C GLU A 83 10.12 -22.02 11.92
N ILE A 84 10.79 -21.43 10.94
CA ILE A 84 10.58 -20.04 10.49
C ILE A 84 9.19 -19.85 9.86
N THR A 85 8.57 -20.92 9.35
CA THR A 85 7.29 -20.85 8.63
C THR A 85 6.17 -20.21 9.46
N ILE A 86 6.04 -20.60 10.75
CA ILE A 86 4.98 -20.07 11.62
C ILE A 86 5.20 -18.59 11.95
N PRO A 87 6.39 -18.14 12.40
CA PRO A 87 6.70 -16.72 12.57
C PRO A 87 6.40 -15.87 11.33
N LEU A 88 6.77 -16.34 10.14
CA LEU A 88 6.48 -15.63 8.89
C LEU A 88 4.98 -15.58 8.59
N ALA A 89 4.25 -16.68 8.78
CA ALA A 89 2.82 -16.73 8.57
C ALA A 89 2.09 -15.73 9.49
N VAL A 90 2.49 -15.65 10.77
CA VAL A 90 1.94 -14.66 11.71
C VAL A 90 2.24 -13.23 11.24
N LEU A 91 3.48 -12.94 10.87
CA LEU A 91 3.88 -11.62 10.40
C LEU A 91 3.08 -11.21 9.16
N TYR A 92 2.98 -12.06 8.15
CA TYR A 92 2.22 -11.74 6.92
C TYR A 92 0.71 -11.62 7.20
N SER A 93 0.16 -12.39 8.12
CA SER A 93 -1.21 -12.20 8.57
C SER A 93 -1.41 -10.83 9.21
N MET A 94 -0.48 -10.37 10.04
CA MET A 94 -0.50 -9.02 10.62
C MET A 94 -0.47 -7.95 9.53
N THR A 95 0.35 -8.10 8.49
CA THR A 95 0.41 -7.12 7.38
C THR A 95 -0.89 -7.05 6.60
N MET A 96 -1.60 -8.15 6.43
CA MET A 96 -2.93 -8.18 5.82
C MET A 96 -3.92 -7.33 6.62
N PHE A 97 -3.98 -7.52 7.94
CA PHE A 97 -4.83 -6.69 8.80
C PHE A 97 -4.39 -5.23 8.82
N GLY A 98 -3.08 -4.97 8.76
CA GLY A 98 -2.53 -3.62 8.62
C GLY A 98 -3.00 -2.92 7.36
N SER A 99 -2.99 -3.60 6.23
CA SER A 99 -3.48 -3.06 4.95
C SER A 99 -4.97 -2.72 5.00
N ILE A 100 -5.80 -3.63 5.52
CA ILE A 100 -7.24 -3.41 5.68
C ILE A 100 -7.50 -2.24 6.65
N GLY A 101 -6.90 -2.29 7.85
CA GLY A 101 -7.04 -1.25 8.87
C GLY A 101 -6.56 0.12 8.40
N GLY A 102 -5.50 0.15 7.57
CA GLY A 102 -4.96 1.37 6.97
C GLY A 102 -5.98 2.15 6.14
N GLY A 103 -6.95 1.47 5.53
CA GLY A 103 -8.05 2.11 4.82
C GLY A 103 -9.03 2.84 5.73
N TYR A 104 -9.23 2.36 6.96
CA TYR A 104 -10.15 2.97 7.94
C TYR A 104 -9.55 4.19 8.64
N PHE A 105 -8.24 4.27 8.79
CA PHE A 105 -7.58 5.39 9.48
C PHE A 105 -7.92 6.77 8.88
N PRO A 106 -7.84 6.98 7.56
CA PRO A 106 -8.24 8.25 6.95
C PRO A 106 -9.72 8.57 7.17
N MET A 107 -10.60 7.55 7.16
CA MET A 107 -12.04 7.73 7.35
C MET A 107 -12.36 8.37 8.71
N TYR A 108 -11.60 8.05 9.75
CA TYR A 108 -11.74 8.69 11.05
C TYR A 108 -11.58 10.22 10.98
N PHE A 109 -10.59 10.71 10.21
CA PHE A 109 -10.37 12.16 10.04
C PHE A 109 -11.38 12.77 9.08
N ILE A 110 -11.74 12.09 8.00
CA ILE A 110 -12.74 12.55 7.03
C ILE A 110 -14.10 12.72 7.70
N ASN A 111 -14.50 11.76 8.55
CA ASN A 111 -15.75 11.84 9.33
C ASN A 111 -15.75 12.98 10.36
N LYS A 112 -14.56 13.49 10.74
CA LYS A 112 -14.39 14.71 11.55
C LYS A 112 -14.44 16.02 10.74
N GLY A 113 -14.72 15.95 9.43
CA GLY A 113 -14.86 17.12 8.55
C GLY A 113 -13.59 17.54 7.83
N TYR A 114 -12.50 16.74 7.89
CA TYR A 114 -11.31 17.03 7.07
C TYR A 114 -11.55 16.66 5.61
N LYS A 115 -10.94 17.41 4.69
CA LYS A 115 -10.94 17.04 3.27
C LYS A 115 -10.25 15.67 3.09
N PRO A 116 -10.63 14.85 2.08
CA PRO A 116 -10.08 13.51 1.88
C PRO A 116 -8.55 13.46 1.88
N TYR A 117 -7.90 14.38 1.15
CA TYR A 117 -6.44 14.47 1.11
C TYR A 117 -5.83 14.77 2.49
N ASP A 118 -6.35 15.79 3.20
CA ASP A 118 -5.83 16.20 4.50
C ASP A 118 -6.02 15.11 5.57
N GLY A 119 -7.19 14.46 5.56
CA GLY A 119 -7.49 13.33 6.45
C GLY A 119 -6.52 12.17 6.22
N ARG A 120 -6.21 11.87 4.95
CA ARG A 120 -5.25 10.84 4.56
C ARG A 120 -3.82 11.19 4.99
N MET A 121 -3.38 12.42 4.78
CA MET A 121 -2.04 12.87 5.21
C MET A 121 -1.87 12.76 6.73
N LYS A 122 -2.89 13.13 7.52
CA LYS A 122 -2.87 12.96 8.99
C LYS A 122 -2.80 11.49 9.40
N ALA A 123 -3.59 10.63 8.76
CA ALA A 123 -3.55 9.20 9.00
C ALA A 123 -2.16 8.61 8.69
N MET A 124 -1.60 8.95 7.53
CA MET A 124 -0.27 8.49 7.12
C MET A 124 0.82 8.96 8.07
N LEU A 125 0.74 10.21 8.57
CA LEU A 125 1.67 10.72 9.59
C LEU A 125 1.61 9.90 10.87
N LEU A 126 0.42 9.58 11.38
CA LEU A 126 0.28 8.73 12.57
C LEU A 126 0.81 7.31 12.33
N ILE A 127 0.48 6.72 11.19
CA ILE A 127 0.94 5.38 10.82
C ILE A 127 2.48 5.33 10.75
N ALA A 128 3.13 6.41 10.31
CA ALA A 128 4.59 6.50 10.18
C ALA A 128 5.36 6.39 11.50
N PHE A 129 4.71 6.55 12.65
CA PHE A 129 5.36 6.35 13.96
C PHE A 129 5.47 4.87 14.36
N PHE A 130 4.60 3.99 13.88
CA PHE A 130 4.62 2.58 14.27
C PHE A 130 5.90 1.82 13.87
N PRO A 131 6.52 2.05 12.71
CA PRO A 131 7.79 1.42 12.36
C PRO A 131 8.93 1.71 13.35
N LEU A 132 8.86 2.80 14.14
CA LEU A 132 9.85 3.08 15.18
C LEU A 132 9.91 1.99 16.27
N LEU A 133 8.82 1.25 16.47
CA LEU A 133 8.78 0.12 17.40
C LEU A 133 9.72 -1.02 16.97
N VAL A 134 10.07 -1.10 15.69
CA VAL A 134 11.04 -2.10 15.18
C VAL A 134 12.43 -1.89 15.78
N LEU A 135 12.78 -0.67 16.19
CA LEU A 135 14.05 -0.38 16.86
C LEU A 135 14.20 -1.16 18.18
N LEU A 136 13.08 -1.56 18.80
CA LEU A 136 13.06 -2.37 20.03
C LEU A 136 13.17 -3.88 19.74
N ALA A 137 13.11 -4.31 18.49
CA ALA A 137 13.10 -5.72 18.14
C ALA A 137 14.41 -6.42 18.56
N GLN A 138 15.55 -5.82 18.26
CA GLN A 138 16.86 -6.39 18.62
C GLN A 138 17.14 -6.31 20.13
N PRO A 139 17.02 -5.14 20.82
CA PRO A 139 17.29 -5.06 22.25
C PRO A 139 16.35 -5.89 23.12
N LEU A 140 15.14 -6.19 22.68
CA LEU A 140 14.19 -7.04 23.41
C LEU A 140 14.15 -8.50 22.92
N GLY A 141 14.90 -8.81 21.87
CA GLY A 141 14.91 -10.14 21.27
C GLY A 141 15.45 -11.26 22.16
N TYR A 142 16.18 -10.92 23.22
CA TYR A 142 16.68 -11.90 24.20
C TYR A 142 15.56 -12.54 25.04
N ILE A 143 14.39 -11.90 25.13
CA ILE A 143 13.25 -12.41 25.89
C ILE A 143 12.63 -13.63 25.18
N SER A 144 12.39 -13.49 23.87
CA SER A 144 11.83 -14.53 23.02
C SER A 144 11.92 -14.09 21.56
N TYR A 145 12.08 -15.04 20.63
CA TYR A 145 12.03 -14.77 19.20
C TYR A 145 10.67 -14.18 18.73
N TRP A 146 9.60 -14.40 19.49
CA TRP A 146 8.29 -13.81 19.20
C TRP A 146 8.28 -12.29 19.36
N VAL A 147 9.12 -11.73 20.23
CA VAL A 147 9.18 -10.27 20.45
C VAL A 147 9.58 -9.53 19.17
N PRO A 148 10.72 -9.84 18.50
CA PRO A 148 11.04 -9.21 17.24
C PRO A 148 10.03 -9.55 16.13
N VAL A 149 9.48 -10.76 16.07
CA VAL A 149 8.46 -11.12 15.08
C VAL A 149 7.25 -10.21 15.19
N ILE A 150 6.73 -9.97 16.38
CA ILE A 150 5.57 -9.09 16.60
C ILE A 150 5.93 -7.63 16.34
N LEU A 151 7.08 -7.13 16.83
CA LEU A 151 7.49 -5.74 16.61
C LEU A 151 7.73 -5.42 15.12
N ILE A 152 8.42 -6.32 14.41
CA ILE A 152 8.60 -6.23 12.98
C ILE A 152 7.26 -6.37 12.25
N GLY A 153 6.38 -7.26 12.72
CA GLY A 153 5.02 -7.42 12.20
C GLY A 153 4.18 -6.14 12.30
N ILE A 154 4.28 -5.41 13.43
CA ILE A 154 3.63 -4.10 13.59
C ILE A 154 4.22 -3.08 12.60
N GLY A 155 5.53 -3.00 12.47
CA GLY A 155 6.18 -2.11 11.51
C GLY A 155 5.81 -2.43 10.06
N ALA A 156 5.80 -3.71 9.69
CA ALA A 156 5.40 -4.18 8.37
C ALA A 156 3.90 -3.93 8.10
N SER A 157 3.04 -4.09 9.12
CA SER A 157 1.61 -3.74 9.03
C SER A 157 1.40 -2.25 8.79
N ALA A 158 2.14 -1.42 9.50
CA ALA A 158 2.12 0.02 9.31
C ALA A 158 2.62 0.41 7.91
N HIS A 159 3.67 -0.24 7.40
CA HIS A 159 4.13 -0.06 6.03
C HIS A 159 3.03 -0.38 5.01
N GLN A 160 2.31 -1.50 5.16
CA GLN A 160 1.21 -1.86 4.26
C GLN A 160 0.04 -0.87 4.35
N ALA A 161 -0.33 -0.45 5.56
CA ALA A 161 -1.32 0.60 5.77
C ALA A 161 -0.93 1.91 5.10
N TRP A 162 0.33 2.31 5.22
CA TRP A 162 0.88 3.52 4.62
C TRP A 162 0.91 3.42 3.08
N SER A 163 1.38 2.29 2.54
CA SER A 163 1.44 2.03 1.10
C SER A 163 0.05 2.08 0.45
N ALA A 164 -0.97 1.46 1.06
CA ALA A 164 -2.34 1.50 0.57
C ALA A 164 -2.87 2.94 0.46
N ASN A 165 -2.57 3.77 1.47
CA ASN A 165 -2.93 5.19 1.46
C ASN A 165 -2.15 5.99 0.43
N LEU A 166 -0.87 5.68 0.23
CA LEU A 166 -0.03 6.33 -0.77
C LEU A 166 -0.59 6.12 -2.19
N PHE A 167 -1.01 4.89 -2.54
CA PHE A 167 -1.67 4.61 -3.81
C PHE A 167 -2.97 5.39 -3.99
N THR A 168 -3.78 5.47 -2.93
CA THR A 168 -5.05 6.20 -2.97
C THR A 168 -4.83 7.71 -3.11
N THR A 169 -3.72 8.25 -2.56
CA THR A 169 -3.34 9.67 -2.71
C THR A 169 -3.18 10.07 -4.18
N VAL A 170 -2.74 9.15 -5.04
CA VAL A 170 -2.66 9.43 -6.49
C VAL A 170 -4.04 9.73 -7.07
N SER A 171 -5.07 9.00 -6.64
CA SER A 171 -6.46 9.24 -7.09
C SER A 171 -7.02 10.56 -6.55
N ASP A 172 -6.52 11.03 -5.39
CA ASP A 172 -6.93 12.33 -4.83
C ASP A 172 -6.27 13.51 -5.57
N MET A 173 -5.08 13.30 -6.17
CA MET A 173 -4.28 14.36 -6.80
C MET A 173 -4.41 14.42 -8.32
N PHE A 174 -4.72 13.30 -8.96
CA PHE A 174 -4.72 13.19 -10.43
C PHE A 174 -6.09 12.78 -10.97
N PRO A 175 -6.47 13.26 -12.17
CA PRO A 175 -7.69 12.81 -12.83
C PRO A 175 -7.62 11.32 -13.17
N LYS A 176 -8.78 10.64 -13.21
CA LYS A 176 -8.90 9.18 -13.46
C LYS A 176 -8.02 8.68 -14.62
N LYS A 177 -7.93 9.44 -15.71
CA LYS A 177 -7.13 9.12 -16.91
C LYS A 177 -5.62 9.09 -16.70
N ALA A 178 -5.09 9.76 -15.68
CA ALA A 178 -3.66 9.84 -15.38
C ALA A 178 -3.26 8.88 -14.24
N THR A 179 -4.19 8.51 -13.38
CA THR A 179 -3.95 7.72 -12.16
C THR A 179 -3.17 6.44 -12.44
N ALA A 180 -3.62 5.63 -13.41
CA ALA A 180 -2.94 4.37 -13.72
C ALA A 180 -1.49 4.57 -14.19
N SER A 181 -1.24 5.61 -14.99
CA SER A 181 0.12 5.92 -15.47
C SER A 181 1.03 6.40 -14.34
N VAL A 182 0.54 7.24 -13.42
CA VAL A 182 1.30 7.70 -12.26
C VAL A 182 1.60 6.54 -11.32
N VAL A 183 0.61 5.67 -11.07
CA VAL A 183 0.79 4.44 -10.27
C VAL A 183 1.85 3.52 -10.90
N GLY A 184 1.84 3.37 -12.24
CA GLY A 184 2.86 2.59 -12.95
C GLY A 184 4.27 3.16 -12.78
N ILE A 185 4.43 4.49 -12.91
CA ILE A 185 5.72 5.18 -12.71
C ILE A 185 6.23 4.96 -11.28
N GLY A 186 5.37 5.13 -10.27
CA GLY A 186 5.74 4.89 -8.87
C GLY A 186 6.05 3.42 -8.57
N GLY A 187 5.30 2.48 -9.17
CA GLY A 187 5.57 1.05 -9.03
C GLY A 187 6.94 0.65 -9.58
N MET A 188 7.36 1.22 -10.71
CA MET A 188 8.73 1.06 -11.23
C MET A 188 9.78 1.59 -10.23
N ALA A 189 9.54 2.75 -9.65
CA ALA A 189 10.45 3.32 -8.65
C ALA A 189 10.55 2.44 -7.39
N GLY A 190 9.44 1.87 -6.92
CA GLY A 190 9.42 0.91 -5.82
C GLY A 190 10.25 -0.35 -6.11
N GLY A 191 10.14 -0.89 -7.33
CA GLY A 191 10.97 -2.01 -7.78
C GLY A 191 12.47 -1.67 -7.78
N ILE A 192 12.85 -0.47 -8.26
CA ILE A 192 14.23 0.03 -8.22
C ILE A 192 14.71 0.15 -6.76
N GLY A 193 13.88 0.69 -5.86
CA GLY A 193 14.19 0.77 -4.43
C GLY A 193 14.47 -0.61 -3.82
N GLY A 194 13.69 -1.62 -4.20
CA GLY A 194 13.91 -3.00 -3.80
C GLY A 194 15.27 -3.54 -4.26
N VAL A 195 15.63 -3.33 -5.52
CA VAL A 195 16.94 -3.76 -6.07
C VAL A 195 18.11 -3.07 -5.35
N ILE A 196 17.99 -1.79 -5.02
CA ILE A 196 19.06 -1.05 -4.33
C ILE A 196 19.31 -1.60 -2.92
N ILE A 197 18.23 -1.92 -2.19
CA ILE A 197 18.32 -2.36 -0.79
C ILE A 197 18.72 -3.83 -0.65
N THR A 198 18.41 -4.68 -1.65
CA THR A 198 18.68 -6.13 -1.56
C THR A 198 20.04 -6.55 -2.12
N LYS A 199 20.81 -5.64 -2.72
CA LYS A 199 22.21 -5.83 -3.10
C LYS A 199 23.17 -5.61 -1.94
#